data_1d9031ca212955e37750636badeb8ca4
#
_entry.id   1d9031ca212955e37750636badeb8ca4
#
_cell.length_a   1.000
_cell.length_b   1.000
_cell.length_c   1.000
_cell.angle_alpha   90.00
_cell.angle_beta   90.00
_cell.angle_gamma   90.00
#
_symmetry.space_group_name_H-M   'P 1'
#
loop_
_entity.id
_entity.type
_entity.pdbx_description
1 polymer ?
#
loop_
_entity_poly.entity_id
_entity_poly.type
_entity_poly.pdbx_seq_one_letter_code
_entity_poly.pdbx_strand_id
1 'polypeptide(L)'
;PTLAPAPEPKPASAPAPPSPSKPAPAVEAVPKDEQNINDAASKLVTKLQCTNYTSTGTLKLDGKTVSLKDSDLVLSGGDELTLVFQECKSNILNVESKGTMHYGIISPKGGVKEKCLRPAALAQPDQHLQVQNCSMSDDSSQMSQFFEFNEKGKTLAFLGHLDASKHYMASEKDNFFVVSPEGEGKSL
;
A
#
# COMPACT_ATOMS: atom_id res chain seq x y z
N PRO A 1 -56.14 3.28 -26.32
CA PRO A 1 -55.28 4.39 -25.96
C PRO A 1 -53.85 4.10 -26.37
N THR A 2 -53.43 4.79 -27.41
CA THR A 2 -52.12 4.64 -28.04
C THR A 2 -51.18 5.63 -27.34
N LEU A 3 -50.10 5.10 -26.73
CA LEU A 3 -49.05 5.93 -26.12
C LEU A 3 -48.19 6.54 -27.22
N ALA A 4 -48.01 7.84 -27.16
CA ALA A 4 -47.15 8.62 -28.04
C ALA A 4 -45.68 8.33 -27.74
N PRO A 5 -44.78 8.28 -28.75
CA PRO A 5 -43.34 8.05 -28.54
C PRO A 5 -42.70 9.28 -27.92
N ALA A 6 -41.69 9.02 -27.02
CA ALA A 6 -40.87 10.03 -26.36
C ALA A 6 -39.96 10.76 -27.37
N PRO A 7 -39.63 12.03 -27.17
CA PRO A 7 -38.76 12.80 -28.05
C PRO A 7 -37.32 12.34 -27.94
N GLU A 8 -36.62 12.20 -29.08
CA GLU A 8 -35.19 11.89 -29.17
C GLU A 8 -34.31 12.98 -28.54
N PRO A 9 -33.21 12.61 -27.90
CA PRO A 9 -32.27 13.57 -27.36
C PRO A 9 -31.49 14.27 -28.50
N LYS A 10 -31.43 15.57 -28.42
CA LYS A 10 -30.70 16.48 -29.32
C LYS A 10 -29.19 16.18 -29.23
N PRO A 11 -28.44 16.06 -30.33
CA PRO A 11 -27.02 15.83 -30.29
C PRO A 11 -26.28 17.04 -29.68
N ALA A 12 -25.37 16.74 -28.74
CA ALA A 12 -24.50 17.74 -28.12
C ALA A 12 -23.50 18.26 -29.13
N SER A 13 -23.39 19.59 -29.20
CA SER A 13 -22.43 20.31 -30.06
C SER A 13 -20.98 19.95 -29.69
N ALA A 14 -20.18 19.62 -30.68
CA ALA A 14 -18.74 19.36 -30.53
C ALA A 14 -18.01 20.64 -30.07
N PRO A 15 -16.98 20.50 -29.20
CA PRO A 15 -16.16 21.63 -28.80
C PRO A 15 -15.30 22.14 -29.96
N ALA A 16 -15.15 23.44 -30.06
CA ALA A 16 -14.36 24.13 -31.09
C ALA A 16 -12.86 23.79 -30.93
N PRO A 17 -12.09 23.73 -32.05
CA PRO A 17 -10.66 23.49 -32.01
C PRO A 17 -9.91 24.67 -31.35
N PRO A 18 -8.82 24.42 -30.60
CA PRO A 18 -8.03 25.45 -29.96
C PRO A 18 -7.31 26.33 -31.00
N SER A 19 -7.35 27.63 -30.78
CA SER A 19 -6.63 28.64 -31.58
C SER A 19 -5.11 28.41 -31.52
N PRO A 20 -4.37 28.71 -32.58
CA PRO A 20 -2.92 28.56 -32.61
C PRO A 20 -2.26 29.54 -31.63
N SER A 21 -1.45 28.97 -30.74
CA SER A 21 -0.67 29.71 -29.76
C SER A 21 0.43 30.52 -30.43
N LYS A 22 0.52 31.79 -30.05
CA LYS A 22 1.59 32.72 -30.42
C LYS A 22 2.95 32.13 -29.99
N PRO A 23 4.02 32.22 -30.81
CA PRO A 23 5.34 31.74 -30.44
C PRO A 23 5.86 32.47 -29.19
N ALA A 24 6.32 31.68 -28.21
CA ALA A 24 6.94 32.20 -27.01
C ALA A 24 8.30 32.85 -27.33
N PRO A 25 8.70 33.91 -26.62
CA PRO A 25 10.02 34.51 -26.76
C PRO A 25 11.10 33.49 -26.31
N ALA A 26 12.28 33.60 -26.97
CA ALA A 26 13.44 32.75 -26.71
C ALA A 26 13.78 32.76 -25.21
N VAL A 27 13.94 31.55 -24.66
CA VAL A 27 14.36 31.35 -23.28
C VAL A 27 15.82 31.74 -23.16
N GLU A 28 16.09 32.77 -22.37
CA GLU A 28 17.45 33.08 -21.92
C GLU A 28 18.04 31.89 -21.14
N ALA A 29 19.34 31.68 -21.29
CA ALA A 29 20.05 30.56 -20.68
C ALA A 29 19.80 30.50 -19.16
N VAL A 30 19.27 29.38 -18.72
CA VAL A 30 19.06 29.05 -17.30
C VAL A 30 20.43 29.05 -16.60
N PRO A 31 20.55 29.74 -15.44
CA PRO A 31 21.79 29.72 -14.66
C PRO A 31 22.11 28.30 -14.20
N LYS A 32 23.40 27.94 -14.22
CA LYS A 32 23.93 26.62 -13.82
C LYS A 32 23.61 26.18 -12.37
N ASP A 33 22.99 27.04 -11.57
CA ASP A 33 22.66 26.76 -10.17
C ASP A 33 21.40 25.92 -9.97
N GLU A 34 20.46 25.87 -10.94
CA GLU A 34 19.27 25.03 -10.81
C GLU A 34 19.54 23.53 -10.98
N GLN A 35 20.61 23.14 -11.67
CA GLN A 35 20.99 21.73 -11.78
C GLN A 35 21.43 21.12 -10.45
N ASN A 36 21.94 21.94 -9.52
CA ASN A 36 22.44 21.48 -8.23
C ASN A 36 21.31 21.18 -7.23
N ILE A 37 20.13 21.81 -7.40
CA ILE A 37 18.96 21.56 -6.54
C ILE A 37 18.29 20.23 -6.89
N ASN A 38 18.25 19.88 -8.19
CA ASN A 38 17.66 18.60 -8.63
C ASN A 38 18.55 17.41 -8.25
N ASP A 39 19.86 17.55 -8.26
CA ASP A 39 20.79 16.52 -7.79
C ASP A 39 20.73 16.31 -6.27
N ALA A 40 20.49 17.37 -5.50
CA ALA A 40 20.30 17.28 -4.06
C ALA A 40 18.97 16.64 -3.67
N ALA A 41 17.89 16.91 -4.41
CA ALA A 41 16.58 16.26 -4.20
C ALA A 41 16.61 14.77 -4.57
N SER A 42 17.35 14.37 -5.61
CA SER A 42 17.51 12.96 -5.98
C SER A 42 18.34 12.14 -4.96
N LYS A 43 19.14 12.79 -4.12
CA LYS A 43 19.94 12.12 -3.08
C LYS A 43 19.16 11.82 -1.79
N LEU A 44 17.93 12.29 -1.64
CA LEU A 44 17.14 12.13 -0.42
C LEU A 44 16.27 10.87 -0.37
N VAL A 45 16.12 10.14 -1.45
CA VAL A 45 15.43 8.84 -1.43
C VAL A 45 16.41 7.79 -0.92
N THR A 46 16.38 7.54 0.37
CA THR A 46 17.17 6.47 0.98
C THR A 46 16.50 5.13 0.69
N LYS A 47 17.32 4.10 0.47
CA LYS A 47 16.81 2.73 0.33
C LYS A 47 16.35 2.22 1.70
N LEU A 48 15.21 1.54 1.74
CA LEU A 48 14.72 0.86 2.92
C LEU A 48 15.79 -0.13 3.43
N GLN A 49 16.13 -0.05 4.70
CA GLN A 49 17.14 -0.90 5.32
C GLN A 49 16.47 -2.02 6.09
N CYS A 50 16.64 -3.26 5.63
CA CYS A 50 16.11 -4.43 6.31
C CYS A 50 17.23 -5.21 6.98
N THR A 51 16.96 -5.75 8.16
CA THR A 51 17.88 -6.57 8.94
C THR A 51 17.81 -8.04 8.51
N ASN A 52 18.64 -8.89 9.11
CA ASN A 52 18.57 -10.32 8.92
C ASN A 52 17.50 -11.01 9.79
N TYR A 53 16.78 -10.25 10.65
CA TYR A 53 15.71 -10.82 11.44
C TYR A 53 14.51 -11.14 10.54
N THR A 54 14.11 -12.40 10.57
CA THR A 54 12.94 -12.90 9.85
C THR A 54 12.13 -13.84 10.72
N SER A 55 10.81 -13.81 10.56
CA SER A 55 9.90 -14.79 11.15
C SER A 55 9.01 -15.36 10.05
N THR A 56 8.80 -16.67 10.07
CA THR A 56 8.02 -17.36 9.03
C THR A 56 6.80 -18.03 9.65
N GLY A 57 5.66 -17.93 9.01
CA GLY A 57 4.43 -18.57 9.49
C GLY A 57 3.25 -18.40 8.54
N THR A 58 2.09 -18.85 9.00
CA THR A 58 0.81 -18.64 8.35
C THR A 58 0.02 -17.57 9.11
N LEU A 59 -0.69 -16.73 8.37
CA LEU A 59 -1.57 -15.72 8.96
C LEU A 59 -2.92 -16.33 9.27
N LYS A 60 -3.51 -15.95 10.40
CA LYS A 60 -4.87 -16.33 10.79
C LYS A 60 -5.68 -15.11 11.19
N LEU A 61 -6.95 -15.13 10.84
CA LEU A 61 -7.92 -14.15 11.31
C LEU A 61 -9.09 -14.92 11.98
N ASP A 62 -9.36 -14.64 13.25
CA ASP A 62 -10.39 -15.33 14.03
C ASP A 62 -10.32 -16.89 13.95
N GLY A 63 -9.09 -17.42 13.92
CA GLY A 63 -8.83 -18.86 13.81
C GLY A 63 -8.86 -19.45 12.40
N LYS A 64 -9.35 -18.71 11.40
CA LYS A 64 -9.33 -19.11 9.99
C LYS A 64 -7.95 -18.83 9.38
N THR A 65 -7.38 -19.80 8.67
CA THR A 65 -6.12 -19.61 7.98
C THR A 65 -6.32 -18.78 6.73
N VAL A 66 -5.48 -17.76 6.56
CA VAL A 66 -5.50 -16.89 5.38
C VAL A 66 -4.77 -17.59 4.23
N SER A 67 -5.37 -17.53 3.06
CA SER A 67 -4.91 -18.12 1.81
C SER A 67 -4.77 -17.06 0.73
N LEU A 68 -4.16 -17.39 -0.39
CA LEU A 68 -3.98 -16.50 -1.54
C LEU A 68 -4.88 -16.93 -2.69
N LYS A 69 -5.65 -16.01 -3.25
CA LYS A 69 -6.41 -16.20 -4.48
C LYS A 69 -6.11 -15.04 -5.43
N ASP A 70 -5.53 -15.34 -6.56
CA ASP A 70 -4.96 -14.34 -7.48
C ASP A 70 -3.88 -13.49 -6.76
N SER A 71 -4.18 -12.29 -6.35
CA SER A 71 -3.31 -11.44 -5.53
C SER A 71 -3.93 -11.07 -4.19
N ASP A 72 -5.17 -11.45 -3.94
CA ASP A 72 -5.92 -11.11 -2.72
C ASP A 72 -5.74 -12.15 -1.62
N LEU A 73 -5.68 -11.69 -0.38
CA LEU A 73 -5.77 -12.55 0.78
C LEU A 73 -7.24 -12.91 1.03
N VAL A 74 -7.53 -14.22 1.12
CA VAL A 74 -8.88 -14.76 1.35
C VAL A 74 -8.88 -15.71 2.54
N LEU A 75 -10.06 -15.93 3.13
CA LEU A 75 -10.24 -16.81 4.29
C LEU A 75 -10.74 -18.21 3.93
N SER A 76 -11.07 -18.44 2.66
CA SER A 76 -11.37 -19.77 2.13
C SER A 76 -11.21 -19.81 0.60
N GLY A 77 -10.93 -21.00 0.05
CA GLY A 77 -10.90 -21.23 -1.39
C GLY A 77 -9.70 -20.65 -2.13
N GLY A 78 -8.62 -20.33 -1.41
CA GLY A 78 -7.34 -19.92 -1.98
C GLY A 78 -6.25 -20.98 -1.80
N ASP A 79 -5.08 -20.72 -2.37
CA ASP A 79 -3.88 -21.53 -2.20
C ASP A 79 -3.25 -21.29 -0.83
N GLU A 80 -2.61 -22.31 -0.26
CA GLU A 80 -1.91 -22.19 1.02
C GLU A 80 -0.82 -21.12 0.95
N LEU A 81 -0.84 -20.20 1.91
CA LEU A 81 0.05 -19.06 1.97
C LEU A 81 0.95 -19.13 3.21
N THR A 82 2.24 -19.33 2.99
CA THR A 82 3.25 -19.10 4.02
C THR A 82 3.86 -17.72 3.82
N LEU A 83 3.94 -16.96 4.89
CA LEU A 83 4.47 -15.59 4.89
C LEU A 83 5.80 -15.51 5.61
N VAL A 84 6.62 -14.56 5.21
CA VAL A 84 7.88 -14.19 5.87
C VAL A 84 7.77 -12.72 6.29
N PHE A 85 7.81 -12.48 7.59
CA PHE A 85 8.05 -11.15 8.13
C PHE A 85 9.54 -10.86 8.09
N GLN A 86 9.93 -9.68 7.62
CA GLN A 86 11.31 -9.19 7.63
C GLN A 86 11.37 -7.84 8.33
N GLU A 87 12.20 -7.76 9.38
CA GLU A 87 12.40 -6.51 10.08
C GLU A 87 13.12 -5.49 9.19
N CYS A 88 12.57 -4.28 9.13
CA CYS A 88 13.15 -3.17 8.40
C CYS A 88 13.06 -1.89 9.22
N LYS A 89 13.99 -0.97 8.97
CA LYS A 89 14.01 0.36 9.56
C LYS A 89 13.52 1.39 8.56
N SER A 90 12.51 2.17 8.94
CA SER A 90 12.03 3.31 8.17
C SER A 90 12.21 4.60 8.97
N ASN A 91 12.91 5.57 8.38
CA ASN A 91 13.07 6.88 8.99
C ASN A 91 11.78 7.73 8.85
N ILE A 92 10.98 7.45 7.81
CA ILE A 92 9.72 8.18 7.57
C ILE A 92 8.65 7.79 8.59
N LEU A 93 8.55 6.48 8.93
CA LEU A 93 7.56 6.00 9.90
C LEU A 93 8.01 6.27 11.35
N ASN A 94 9.28 6.60 11.55
CA ASN A 94 9.85 6.83 12.88
C ASN A 94 9.53 5.71 13.89
N VAL A 95 9.54 4.46 13.40
CA VAL A 95 9.32 3.26 14.21
C VAL A 95 10.66 2.56 14.46
N GLU A 96 10.84 2.06 15.67
CA GLU A 96 12.04 1.36 16.09
C GLU A 96 11.68 0.04 16.77
N SER A 97 12.24 -1.06 16.26
CA SER A 97 12.09 -2.37 16.88
C SER A 97 12.72 -2.38 18.27
N LYS A 98 11.99 -2.88 19.28
CA LYS A 98 12.46 -2.93 20.66
C LYS A 98 11.92 -4.15 21.40
N GLY A 99 12.81 -4.95 21.96
CA GLY A 99 12.45 -6.16 22.69
C GLY A 99 11.76 -7.17 21.79
N THR A 100 10.48 -7.44 22.04
CA THR A 100 9.67 -8.39 21.27
C THR A 100 8.78 -7.73 20.22
N MET A 101 8.89 -6.42 20.06
CA MET A 101 8.16 -5.65 19.04
C MET A 101 9.09 -5.35 17.87
N HIS A 102 8.72 -5.79 16.70
CA HIS A 102 9.47 -5.64 15.46
C HIS A 102 8.62 -4.92 14.43
N TYR A 103 9.27 -4.11 13.59
CA TYR A 103 8.60 -3.38 12.51
C TYR A 103 9.22 -3.78 11.17
N GLY A 104 8.39 -3.94 10.15
CA GLY A 104 8.91 -4.36 8.87
C GLY A 104 7.85 -4.70 7.84
N ILE A 105 8.27 -5.47 6.84
CA ILE A 105 7.45 -5.87 5.70
C ILE A 105 7.15 -7.36 5.74
N ILE A 106 6.07 -7.75 5.07
CA ILE A 106 5.67 -9.15 4.97
C ILE A 106 5.64 -9.55 3.49
N SER A 107 6.23 -10.70 3.19
CA SER A 107 6.33 -11.25 1.84
C SER A 107 5.87 -12.70 1.79
N PRO A 108 5.31 -13.20 0.68
CA PRO A 108 5.08 -14.62 0.47
C PRO A 108 6.40 -15.40 0.46
N LYS A 109 6.45 -16.52 1.16
CA LYS A 109 7.61 -17.41 1.16
C LYS A 109 7.76 -18.11 -0.20
N GLY A 110 8.95 -18.08 -0.77
CA GLY A 110 9.23 -18.70 -2.07
C GLY A 110 8.63 -17.95 -3.26
N GLY A 111 7.98 -16.80 -3.02
CA GLY A 111 7.47 -15.92 -4.06
C GLY A 111 8.58 -15.17 -4.81
N VAL A 112 8.19 -14.44 -5.83
CA VAL A 112 9.07 -13.53 -6.55
C VAL A 112 9.62 -12.51 -5.55
N LYS A 113 10.94 -12.33 -5.52
CA LYS A 113 11.57 -11.25 -4.76
C LYS A 113 10.87 -9.95 -5.10
N GLU A 114 10.66 -9.09 -4.09
CA GLU A 114 9.98 -7.80 -4.23
C GLU A 114 8.44 -7.84 -4.19
N LYS A 115 7.84 -8.91 -3.69
CA LYS A 115 6.40 -8.95 -3.39
C LYS A 115 6.15 -8.80 -1.89
N CYS A 116 5.24 -7.88 -1.53
CA CYS A 116 4.85 -7.59 -0.14
C CYS A 116 3.33 -7.60 0.02
N LEU A 117 2.88 -7.81 1.24
CA LEU A 117 1.49 -7.54 1.59
C LEU A 117 1.25 -6.03 1.66
N ARG A 118 0.21 -5.58 0.97
CA ARG A 118 -0.21 -4.18 0.94
C ARG A 118 -1.71 -4.09 0.76
N PRO A 119 -2.42 -3.12 1.38
CA PRO A 119 -3.80 -2.84 1.02
C PRO A 119 -3.88 -2.23 -0.38
N ALA A 120 -5.02 -2.41 -1.04
CA ALA A 120 -5.28 -1.84 -2.35
C ALA A 120 -5.23 -0.29 -2.33
N ALA A 121 -5.68 0.32 -1.23
CA ALA A 121 -5.58 1.76 -0.97
C ALA A 121 -5.43 2.03 0.52
N LEU A 122 -4.93 3.22 0.88
CA LEU A 122 -4.94 3.73 2.26
C LEU A 122 -6.13 4.68 2.47
N ALA A 123 -6.44 4.98 3.72
CA ALA A 123 -7.46 5.94 4.16
C ALA A 123 -8.92 5.61 3.75
N GLN A 124 -9.16 4.42 3.22
CA GLN A 124 -10.51 3.92 2.93
C GLN A 124 -10.80 2.67 3.76
N PRO A 125 -12.05 2.44 4.19
CA PRO A 125 -12.41 1.21 4.89
C PRO A 125 -12.42 0.00 3.93
N ASP A 126 -12.36 -1.18 4.52
CA ASP A 126 -12.51 -2.48 3.85
C ASP A 126 -11.58 -2.70 2.66
N GLN A 127 -10.35 -2.24 2.78
CA GLN A 127 -9.37 -2.46 1.72
C GLN A 127 -8.84 -3.88 1.75
N HIS A 128 -8.92 -4.57 0.62
CA HIS A 128 -8.34 -5.90 0.46
C HIS A 128 -6.84 -5.84 0.72
N LEU A 129 -6.35 -6.73 1.56
CA LEU A 129 -4.91 -6.94 1.71
C LEU A 129 -4.44 -7.85 0.59
N GLN A 130 -3.46 -7.37 -0.18
CA GLN A 130 -3.03 -7.98 -1.43
C GLN A 130 -1.51 -8.22 -1.46
N VAL A 131 -1.09 -9.17 -2.29
CA VAL A 131 0.32 -9.37 -2.65
C VAL A 131 0.65 -8.47 -3.84
N GLN A 132 1.42 -7.41 -3.59
CA GLN A 132 1.81 -6.41 -4.59
C GLN A 132 3.33 -6.22 -4.62
N ASN A 133 3.85 -5.40 -5.53
CA ASN A 133 5.27 -5.04 -5.53
C ASN A 133 5.62 -4.25 -4.26
N CYS A 134 6.73 -4.63 -3.61
CA CYS A 134 7.28 -3.85 -2.50
C CYS A 134 7.83 -2.51 -3.00
N SER A 135 7.68 -1.47 -2.20
CA SER A 135 8.54 -0.29 -2.32
C SER A 135 9.79 -0.49 -1.49
N MET A 136 10.94 -0.39 -2.11
CA MET A 136 12.23 -0.46 -1.40
C MET A 136 12.84 0.93 -1.15
N SER A 137 12.10 1.99 -1.40
CA SER A 137 12.44 3.38 -1.07
C SER A 137 11.93 3.71 0.33
N ASP A 138 12.74 4.32 1.17
CA ASP A 138 12.32 4.81 2.48
C ASP A 138 11.64 6.19 2.34
N ASP A 139 10.39 6.14 1.89
CA ASP A 139 9.52 7.28 1.64
C ASP A 139 8.08 6.98 2.14
N SER A 140 7.13 7.84 1.83
CA SER A 140 5.74 7.69 2.27
C SER A 140 5.06 6.40 1.77
N SER A 141 5.62 5.70 0.77
CA SER A 141 5.09 4.41 0.30
C SER A 141 5.17 3.32 1.37
N GLN A 142 6.07 3.49 2.38
CA GLN A 142 6.20 2.56 3.49
C GLN A 142 4.93 2.48 4.35
N MET A 143 4.11 3.53 4.41
CA MET A 143 2.81 3.46 5.09
C MET A 143 1.91 2.34 4.55
N SER A 144 2.04 1.98 3.28
CA SER A 144 1.18 0.96 2.66
C SER A 144 1.69 -0.47 2.81
N GLN A 145 2.81 -0.73 3.47
CA GLN A 145 3.40 -2.07 3.53
C GLN A 145 4.09 -2.42 4.85
N PHE A 146 4.10 -1.52 5.84
CA PHE A 146 4.70 -1.79 7.14
C PHE A 146 3.72 -2.42 8.11
N PHE A 147 4.24 -3.40 8.84
CA PHE A 147 3.55 -4.13 9.90
C PHE A 147 4.35 -4.06 11.18
N GLU A 148 3.63 -4.05 12.29
CA GLU A 148 4.15 -4.35 13.61
C GLU A 148 3.99 -5.85 13.87
N PHE A 149 5.05 -6.51 14.31
CA PHE A 149 5.04 -7.91 14.73
C PHE A 149 5.42 -8.04 16.19
N ASN A 150 4.50 -8.55 17.01
CA ASN A 150 4.77 -8.91 18.38
C ASN A 150 5.23 -10.37 18.45
N GLU A 151 6.51 -10.60 18.67
CA GLU A 151 7.10 -11.93 18.70
C GLU A 151 6.52 -12.80 19.82
N LYS A 152 6.27 -12.22 21.02
CA LYS A 152 5.73 -12.94 22.18
C LYS A 152 4.28 -13.35 21.98
N GLY A 153 3.46 -12.46 21.47
CA GLY A 153 2.04 -12.70 21.21
C GLY A 153 1.78 -13.41 19.88
N LYS A 154 2.78 -13.47 19.00
CA LYS A 154 2.62 -13.95 17.61
C LYS A 154 1.51 -13.21 16.87
N THR A 155 1.40 -11.91 17.11
CA THR A 155 0.38 -11.05 16.51
C THR A 155 1.01 -10.08 15.52
N LEU A 156 0.24 -9.74 14.49
CA LEU A 156 0.60 -8.74 13.49
C LEU A 156 -0.41 -7.61 13.52
N ALA A 157 0.05 -6.38 13.29
CA ALA A 157 -0.82 -5.24 13.06
C ALA A 157 -0.31 -4.46 11.83
N PHE A 158 -1.21 -4.06 10.95
CA PHE A 158 -0.87 -3.21 9.82
C PHE A 158 -0.86 -1.74 10.30
N LEU A 159 0.24 -1.03 10.07
CA LEU A 159 0.39 0.34 10.55
C LEU A 159 -0.50 1.32 9.77
N GLY A 160 -0.30 1.42 8.48
CA GLY A 160 -1.12 2.26 7.59
C GLY A 160 -1.01 3.77 7.82
N HIS A 161 -0.33 4.21 8.87
CA HIS A 161 -0.18 5.59 9.30
C HIS A 161 1.29 5.95 9.58
N LEU A 162 1.59 7.25 9.61
CA LEU A 162 2.87 7.75 10.12
C LEU A 162 2.94 7.71 11.65
N ASP A 163 1.79 7.66 12.31
CA ASP A 163 1.69 7.55 13.77
C ASP A 163 1.61 6.07 14.17
N ALA A 164 2.67 5.56 14.74
CA ALA A 164 2.79 4.16 15.18
C ALA A 164 1.86 3.80 16.35
N SER A 165 1.18 4.75 16.97
CA SER A 165 0.15 4.49 17.98
C SER A 165 -1.20 4.08 17.38
N LYS A 166 -1.37 4.24 16.07
CA LYS A 166 -2.58 3.92 15.32
C LYS A 166 -2.33 2.75 14.40
N HIS A 167 -3.26 1.82 14.38
CA HIS A 167 -3.22 0.64 13.54
C HIS A 167 -4.51 0.50 12.74
N TYR A 168 -4.38 -0.13 11.58
CA TYR A 168 -5.55 -0.58 10.84
C TYR A 168 -6.12 -1.84 11.47
N MET A 169 -7.43 -1.89 11.53
CA MET A 169 -8.15 -3.05 12.03
C MET A 169 -8.40 -4.05 10.91
N ALA A 170 -8.10 -5.31 11.18
CA ALA A 170 -8.38 -6.39 10.24
C ALA A 170 -9.76 -6.99 10.46
N SER A 171 -10.42 -7.37 9.38
CA SER A 171 -11.71 -8.05 9.40
C SER A 171 -11.90 -8.95 8.18
N GLU A 172 -12.97 -9.74 8.19
CA GLU A 172 -13.45 -10.49 7.02
C GLU A 172 -14.60 -9.74 6.37
N LYS A 173 -14.54 -9.59 5.05
CA LYS A 173 -15.66 -9.10 4.24
C LYS A 173 -15.74 -9.87 2.93
N ASP A 174 -16.88 -10.49 2.67
CA ASP A 174 -17.12 -11.25 1.43
C ASP A 174 -16.03 -12.30 1.13
N ASN A 175 -15.53 -12.99 2.19
CA ASN A 175 -14.42 -13.94 2.15
C ASN A 175 -13.02 -13.31 1.96
N PHE A 176 -12.90 -11.99 1.81
CA PHE A 176 -11.61 -11.32 1.71
C PHE A 176 -11.10 -10.91 3.09
N PHE A 177 -9.78 -10.96 3.23
CA PHE A 177 -9.09 -10.33 4.34
C PHE A 177 -8.96 -8.84 4.04
N VAL A 178 -9.64 -8.01 4.83
CA VAL A 178 -9.66 -6.57 4.63
C VAL A 178 -9.08 -5.83 5.83
N VAL A 179 -8.57 -4.63 5.57
CA VAL A 179 -8.08 -3.71 6.59
C VAL A 179 -8.80 -2.36 6.48
N SER A 180 -9.10 -1.76 7.62
CA SER A 180 -9.79 -0.47 7.71
C SER A 180 -9.06 0.46 8.66
N PRO A 181 -8.91 1.77 8.35
CA PRO A 181 -8.39 2.75 9.28
C PRO A 181 -9.42 2.98 10.39
N GLU A 182 -9.00 2.88 11.64
CA GLU A 182 -9.81 3.15 12.85
C GLU A 182 -11.29 2.77 12.72
N GLY A 183 -11.67 1.61 13.16
CA GLY A 183 -13.04 1.11 13.12
C GLY A 183 -13.22 -0.16 13.94
N GLU A 184 -14.41 -0.72 13.90
CA GLU A 184 -14.77 -1.94 14.59
C GLU A 184 -14.07 -3.18 13.98
N GLY A 185 -12.80 -3.37 14.29
CA GLY A 185 -12.03 -4.52 13.86
C GLY A 185 -11.16 -5.04 15.01
N LYS A 186 -10.52 -6.18 14.82
CA LYS A 186 -9.64 -6.80 15.81
C LYS A 186 -8.18 -6.63 15.39
N SER A 187 -7.30 -6.56 16.39
CA SER A 187 -5.87 -6.73 16.17
C SER A 187 -5.60 -8.14 15.61
N LEU A 188 -4.68 -8.28 14.69
CA LEU A 188 -4.28 -9.54 14.02
C LEU A 188 -3.53 -10.50 14.94
#